data_77b50bce977fea279c8e3dc536ed05ad
#
_entry.id   77b50bce977fea279c8e3dc536ed05ad
#
_cell.length_a   1.000
_cell.length_b   1.000
_cell.length_c   1.000
_cell.angle_alpha   90.00
_cell.angle_beta   90.00
_cell.angle_gamma   90.00
#
_symmetry.space_group_name_H-M   'P 1'
#
loop_
_entity.id
_entity.type
_entity.pdbx_description
1 polymer ?
#
loop_
_entity_poly.entity_id
_entity_poly.type
_entity_poly.pdbx_seq_one_letter_code
_entity_poly.pdbx_strand_id
1 'polypeptide(L)'
;MAEQMDPFIISQLKEKEPDRTVVAYINTTAALKTVCDVCVTSATAVKIVDRIKNNKILFIPDCNLGSYVQKQLPDKDIKLLQGGCPVHASVTLQDLKSVKEKHPEALVLVHPECRPEVTDAADYIGSTSGIMKYAMESDHKEFIIGTEISITEHLQYKCP
;
A
#
# COMPACT_ATOMS: atom_id res chain seq x y z
N MET A 1 -12.67 1.07 -2.74
CA MET A 1 -11.49 1.85 -3.19
C MET A 1 -11.60 2.26 -4.68
N ALA A 2 -11.80 1.34 -5.62
CA ALA A 2 -11.71 1.64 -7.05
C ALA A 2 -12.55 2.85 -7.53
N GLU A 3 -13.75 3.04 -7.00
CA GLU A 3 -14.70 4.09 -7.41
C GLU A 3 -14.66 5.35 -6.52
N GLN A 4 -13.67 5.49 -5.65
CA GLN A 4 -13.59 6.62 -4.72
C GLN A 4 -13.13 7.93 -5.37
N MET A 5 -12.59 7.86 -6.60
CA MET A 5 -12.07 9.05 -7.30
C MET A 5 -12.72 9.21 -8.67
N ASP A 6 -13.18 10.43 -8.94
CA ASP A 6 -13.73 10.82 -10.23
C ASP A 6 -12.58 11.23 -11.18
N PRO A 7 -12.49 10.62 -12.40
CA PRO A 7 -11.53 11.01 -13.41
C PRO A 7 -11.57 12.51 -13.78
N PHE A 8 -12.75 13.13 -13.73
CA PHE A 8 -12.91 14.56 -14.02
C PHE A 8 -12.17 15.43 -13.01
N ILE A 9 -12.23 15.09 -11.71
CA ILE A 9 -11.49 15.80 -10.66
C ILE A 9 -9.98 15.69 -10.88
N ILE A 10 -9.51 14.50 -11.27
CA ILE A 10 -8.07 14.29 -11.53
C ILE A 10 -7.63 15.09 -12.78
N SER A 11 -8.45 15.13 -13.84
CA SER A 11 -8.16 15.95 -15.02
C SER A 11 -8.03 17.43 -14.67
N GLN A 12 -8.96 17.97 -13.85
CA GLN A 12 -8.87 19.36 -13.38
C GLN A 12 -7.63 19.63 -12.51
N LEU A 13 -7.22 18.65 -11.69
CA LEU A 13 -5.98 18.78 -10.90
C LEU A 13 -4.75 18.79 -11.80
N LYS A 14 -4.72 17.98 -12.87
CA LYS A 14 -3.64 18.01 -13.88
C LYS A 14 -3.56 19.35 -14.60
N GLU A 15 -4.69 19.98 -14.93
CA GLU A 15 -4.71 21.31 -15.54
C GLU A 15 -4.17 22.40 -14.60
N LYS A 16 -4.46 22.29 -13.29
CA LYS A 16 -4.00 23.26 -12.28
C LYS A 16 -2.54 23.05 -11.87
N GLU A 17 -2.07 21.82 -11.87
CA GLU A 17 -0.72 21.43 -11.49
C GLU A 17 -0.09 20.56 -12.59
N PRO A 18 0.15 21.15 -13.81
CA PRO A 18 0.59 20.39 -14.99
C PRO A 18 2.01 19.82 -14.85
N ASP A 19 2.75 20.27 -13.86
CA ASP A 19 4.09 19.82 -13.54
C ASP A 19 4.11 18.58 -12.61
N ARG A 20 2.93 18.08 -12.16
CA ARG A 20 2.84 16.82 -11.38
C ARG A 20 2.63 15.62 -12.28
N THR A 21 3.36 14.55 -12.00
CA THR A 21 3.10 13.23 -12.59
C THR A 21 2.02 12.50 -11.78
N VAL A 22 0.94 12.10 -12.46
CA VAL A 22 -0.14 11.35 -11.81
C VAL A 22 0.17 9.86 -11.81
N VAL A 23 0.40 9.31 -10.65
CA VAL A 23 0.66 7.88 -10.42
C VAL A 23 -0.57 7.24 -9.82
N ALA A 24 -1.13 6.24 -10.51
CA ALA A 24 -2.29 5.50 -10.06
C ALA A 24 -1.94 4.10 -9.57
N TYR A 25 -2.38 3.77 -8.36
CA TYR A 25 -2.43 2.39 -7.93
C TYR A 25 -3.43 1.61 -8.78
N ILE A 26 -3.06 0.43 -9.23
CA ILE A 26 -3.83 -0.34 -10.22
C ILE A 26 -5.24 -0.72 -9.78
N ASN A 27 -5.50 -0.76 -8.46
CA ASN A 27 -6.82 -1.04 -7.88
C ASN A 27 -7.75 0.18 -8.01
N THR A 28 -7.99 0.60 -9.23
CA THR A 28 -8.87 1.71 -9.63
C THR A 28 -9.60 1.41 -10.92
N THR A 29 -10.55 2.28 -11.32
CA THR A 29 -11.34 2.09 -12.54
C THR A 29 -10.50 2.27 -13.80
N ALA A 30 -10.93 1.63 -14.91
CA ALA A 30 -10.33 1.86 -16.22
C ALA A 30 -10.45 3.35 -16.63
N ALA A 31 -11.58 3.98 -16.33
CA ALA A 31 -11.78 5.40 -16.60
C ALA A 31 -10.75 6.30 -15.89
N LEU A 32 -10.45 6.03 -14.61
CA LEU A 32 -9.43 6.80 -13.88
C LEU A 32 -8.03 6.60 -14.49
N LYS A 33 -7.71 5.40 -14.97
CA LYS A 33 -6.42 5.11 -15.62
C LYS A 33 -6.19 5.92 -16.89
N THR A 34 -7.25 6.33 -17.60
CA THR A 34 -7.09 7.13 -18.84
C THR A 34 -6.56 8.53 -18.62
N VAL A 35 -6.69 9.05 -17.40
CA VAL A 35 -6.21 10.40 -17.01
C VAL A 35 -4.90 10.38 -16.21
N CYS A 36 -4.35 9.19 -15.95
CA CYS A 36 -3.11 8.99 -15.21
C CYS A 36 -1.91 8.81 -16.15
N ASP A 37 -0.73 9.13 -15.67
CA ASP A 37 0.52 9.03 -16.45
C ASP A 37 1.19 7.66 -16.24
N VAL A 38 1.09 7.10 -15.04
CA VAL A 38 1.75 5.84 -14.66
C VAL A 38 0.82 5.03 -13.76
N CYS A 39 0.78 3.71 -13.97
CA CYS A 39 0.09 2.77 -13.10
C CYS A 39 1.11 1.90 -12.36
N VAL A 40 0.85 1.66 -11.06
CA VAL A 40 1.71 0.86 -10.18
C VAL A 40 0.91 -0.18 -9.40
N THR A 41 1.59 -1.23 -8.95
CA THR A 41 1.08 -2.16 -7.94
C THR A 41 1.71 -1.88 -6.58
N SER A 42 1.19 -2.45 -5.50
CA SER A 42 1.85 -2.34 -4.17
C SER A 42 3.28 -2.89 -4.19
N ALA A 43 3.57 -3.91 -5.01
CA ALA A 43 4.91 -4.48 -5.16
C ALA A 43 5.89 -3.58 -5.93
N THR A 44 5.40 -2.68 -6.78
CA THR A 44 6.24 -1.90 -7.71
C THR A 44 6.22 -0.40 -7.44
N ALA A 45 5.34 0.08 -6.57
CA ALA A 45 5.09 1.50 -6.36
C ALA A 45 6.37 2.29 -6.02
N VAL A 46 7.11 1.88 -5.00
CA VAL A 46 8.36 2.56 -4.59
C VAL A 46 9.36 2.58 -5.76
N LYS A 47 9.62 1.41 -6.36
CA LYS A 47 10.61 1.27 -7.44
C LYS A 47 10.27 2.10 -8.69
N ILE A 48 8.99 2.18 -9.05
CA ILE A 48 8.54 2.94 -10.23
C ILE A 48 8.57 4.43 -9.94
N VAL A 49 8.05 4.87 -8.77
CA VAL A 49 8.06 6.29 -8.39
C VAL A 49 9.48 6.82 -8.25
N ASP A 50 10.40 6.03 -7.72
CA ASP A 50 11.83 6.40 -7.66
C ASP A 50 12.42 6.71 -9.04
N ARG A 51 12.05 5.95 -10.07
CA ARG A 51 12.53 6.13 -11.46
C ARG A 51 11.88 7.28 -12.22
N ILE A 52 10.78 7.83 -11.73
CA ILE A 52 10.16 9.01 -12.34
C ILE A 52 11.10 10.19 -12.11
N LYS A 53 11.56 10.83 -13.21
CA LYS A 53 12.48 11.98 -13.13
C LYS A 53 11.88 13.18 -12.41
N ASN A 54 10.55 13.34 -12.53
CA ASN A 54 9.82 14.40 -11.86
C ASN A 54 9.73 14.13 -10.36
N ASN A 55 10.05 15.14 -9.54
CA ASN A 55 9.92 15.01 -8.09
C ASN A 55 8.49 15.29 -7.59
N LYS A 56 7.66 15.98 -8.38
CA LYS A 56 6.28 16.29 -8.03
C LYS A 56 5.34 15.19 -8.50
N ILE A 57 4.76 14.46 -7.57
CA ILE A 57 3.89 13.31 -7.82
C ILE A 57 2.50 13.59 -7.25
N LEU A 58 1.45 13.21 -7.95
CA LEU A 58 0.11 13.03 -7.40
C LEU A 58 -0.15 11.53 -7.32
N PHE A 59 -0.21 10.97 -6.12
CA PHE A 59 -0.44 9.53 -5.92
C PHE A 59 -1.89 9.25 -5.54
N ILE A 60 -2.56 8.40 -6.29
CA ILE A 60 -3.99 8.05 -6.15
C ILE A 60 -4.21 6.54 -6.34
N PRO A 61 -5.37 5.97 -5.95
CA PRO A 61 -6.38 6.52 -5.06
C PRO A 61 -6.13 6.20 -3.57
N ASP A 62 -5.08 5.44 -3.23
CA ASP A 62 -4.80 4.98 -1.87
C ASP A 62 -3.78 5.88 -1.16
N CYS A 63 -4.26 6.66 -0.18
CA CYS A 63 -3.41 7.57 0.57
C CYS A 63 -2.43 6.86 1.52
N ASN A 64 -2.77 5.66 2.02
CA ASN A 64 -1.88 4.90 2.90
C ASN A 64 -0.70 4.34 2.11
N LEU A 65 -0.97 3.70 0.96
CA LEU A 65 0.09 3.26 0.05
C LEU A 65 0.96 4.45 -0.40
N GLY A 66 0.34 5.58 -0.73
CA GLY A 66 1.04 6.80 -1.08
C GLY A 66 1.91 7.34 0.05
N SER A 67 1.43 7.30 1.30
CA SER A 67 2.20 7.67 2.49
C SER A 67 3.40 6.74 2.70
N TYR A 68 3.22 5.44 2.49
CA TYR A 68 4.32 4.48 2.51
C TYR A 68 5.38 4.80 1.46
N VAL A 69 4.95 5.09 0.21
CA VAL A 69 5.87 5.49 -0.87
C VAL A 69 6.62 6.78 -0.51
N GLN A 70 5.93 7.79 0.03
CA GLN A 70 6.55 9.04 0.47
C GLN A 70 7.61 8.81 1.56
N LYS A 71 7.33 7.91 2.51
CA LYS A 71 8.29 7.56 3.57
C LYS A 71 9.55 6.88 3.02
N GLN A 72 9.41 6.05 1.98
CA GLN A 72 10.54 5.40 1.31
C GLN A 72 11.33 6.35 0.38
N LEU A 73 10.68 7.41 -0.11
CA LEU A 73 11.24 8.37 -1.05
C LEU A 73 11.06 9.81 -0.54
N PRO A 74 11.78 10.20 0.53
CA PRO A 74 11.59 11.49 1.21
C PRO A 74 11.90 12.71 0.32
N ASP A 75 12.70 12.54 -0.73
CA ASP A 75 13.06 13.60 -1.67
C ASP A 75 11.98 13.87 -2.73
N LYS A 76 10.96 13.01 -2.84
CA LYS A 76 9.81 13.24 -3.72
C LYS A 76 8.75 14.09 -3.00
N ASP A 77 8.13 15.02 -3.72
CA ASP A 77 6.95 15.77 -3.27
C ASP A 77 5.69 15.02 -3.69
N ILE A 78 5.20 14.12 -2.82
CA ILE A 78 4.03 13.29 -3.12
C ILE A 78 2.77 13.90 -2.50
N LYS A 79 1.91 14.44 -3.37
CA LYS A 79 0.57 14.90 -3.00
C LYS A 79 -0.37 13.68 -2.94
N LEU A 80 -1.12 13.58 -1.85
CA LEU A 80 -2.08 12.51 -1.60
C LEU A 80 -3.50 13.09 -1.62
N LEU A 81 -4.45 12.31 -2.12
CA LEU A 81 -5.88 12.58 -1.96
C LEU A 81 -6.47 11.55 -0.99
N GLN A 82 -7.54 11.95 -0.28
CA GLN A 82 -8.24 11.04 0.62
C GLN A 82 -8.89 9.90 -0.17
N GLY A 83 -8.56 8.70 0.22
CA GLY A 83 -9.05 7.45 -0.36
C GLY A 83 -8.18 6.29 0.07
N GLY A 84 -8.67 5.06 -0.04
CA GLY A 84 -7.91 3.88 0.33
C GLY A 84 -8.76 2.63 0.46
N CYS A 85 -8.11 1.52 0.74
CA CYS A 85 -8.76 0.24 0.93
C CYS A 85 -9.42 0.16 2.31
N PRO A 86 -10.76 0.00 2.41
CA PRO A 86 -11.44 -0.09 3.70
C PRO A 86 -11.00 -1.32 4.52
N VAL A 87 -10.62 -2.42 3.86
CA VAL A 87 -10.15 -3.64 4.52
C VAL A 87 -8.84 -3.36 5.27
N HIS A 88 -7.83 -2.80 4.58
CA HIS A 88 -6.55 -2.49 5.21
C HIS A 88 -6.66 -1.34 6.21
N ALA A 89 -7.51 -0.34 5.93
CA ALA A 89 -7.77 0.76 6.85
C ALA A 89 -8.53 0.35 8.12
N SER A 90 -9.19 -0.81 8.14
CA SER A 90 -9.85 -1.35 9.34
C SER A 90 -8.88 -2.00 10.32
N VAL A 91 -7.70 -2.40 9.88
CA VAL A 91 -6.65 -2.92 10.78
C VAL A 91 -6.13 -1.77 11.64
N THR A 92 -6.27 -1.90 12.95
CA THR A 92 -5.82 -0.87 13.90
C THR A 92 -4.55 -1.27 14.63
N LEU A 93 -3.81 -0.28 15.12
CA LEU A 93 -2.65 -0.53 15.97
C LEU A 93 -3.05 -1.26 17.28
N GLN A 94 -4.28 -1.01 17.78
CA GLN A 94 -4.79 -1.69 18.98
C GLN A 94 -5.03 -3.19 18.73
N ASP A 95 -5.61 -3.54 17.57
CA ASP A 95 -5.79 -4.95 17.18
C ASP A 95 -4.44 -5.65 17.09
N LEU A 96 -3.46 -5.01 16.44
CA LEU A 96 -2.11 -5.52 16.32
C LEU A 96 -1.47 -5.79 17.69
N LYS A 97 -1.54 -4.81 18.60
CA LYS A 97 -1.00 -4.96 19.97
C LYS A 97 -1.67 -6.08 20.73
N SER A 98 -3.00 -6.17 20.66
CA SER A 98 -3.77 -7.20 21.36
C SER A 98 -3.42 -8.62 20.87
N VAL A 99 -3.12 -8.79 19.59
CA VAL A 99 -2.68 -10.08 19.04
C VAL A 99 -1.22 -10.35 19.42
N LYS A 100 -0.35 -9.32 19.33
CA LYS A 100 1.07 -9.46 19.69
C LYS A 100 1.28 -9.80 21.17
N GLU A 101 0.44 -9.33 22.07
CA GLU A 101 0.46 -9.72 23.49
C GLU A 101 0.22 -11.23 23.70
N LYS A 102 -0.61 -11.84 22.85
CA LYS A 102 -0.89 -13.28 22.90
C LYS A 102 0.16 -14.13 22.18
N HIS A 103 0.84 -13.53 21.20
CA HIS A 103 1.83 -14.15 20.33
C HIS A 103 3.11 -13.29 20.29
N PRO A 104 3.85 -13.18 21.42
CA PRO A 104 4.97 -12.25 21.57
C PRO A 104 6.11 -12.51 20.59
N GLU A 105 6.33 -13.75 20.17
CA GLU A 105 7.39 -14.15 19.26
C GLU A 105 6.99 -14.03 17.76
N ALA A 106 5.70 -13.84 17.46
CA ALA A 106 5.21 -13.76 16.08
C ALA A 106 5.71 -12.52 15.37
N LEU A 107 6.21 -12.65 14.14
CA LEU A 107 6.55 -11.51 13.31
C LEU A 107 5.31 -10.87 12.71
N VAL A 108 5.31 -9.54 12.67
CA VAL A 108 4.21 -8.73 12.14
C VAL A 108 4.49 -8.38 10.68
N LEU A 109 3.69 -8.93 9.78
CA LEU A 109 3.79 -8.69 8.34
C LEU A 109 2.54 -7.95 7.86
N VAL A 110 2.70 -6.75 7.29
CA VAL A 110 1.55 -5.92 6.90
C VAL A 110 1.62 -5.45 5.46
N HIS A 111 0.45 -5.18 4.89
CA HIS A 111 0.34 -4.58 3.56
C HIS A 111 0.55 -3.05 3.64
N PRO A 112 1.19 -2.41 2.66
CA PRO A 112 1.45 -0.96 2.68
C PRO A 112 0.19 -0.09 2.53
N GLU A 113 -0.99 -0.67 2.28
CA GLU A 113 -2.29 0.01 2.36
C GLU A 113 -2.81 0.12 3.81
N CYS A 114 -2.18 -0.53 4.79
CA CYS A 114 -2.50 -0.31 6.20
C CYS A 114 -2.13 1.11 6.62
N ARG A 115 -2.78 1.59 7.68
CA ARG A 115 -2.52 2.92 8.23
C ARG A 115 -1.04 3.07 8.63
N PRO A 116 -0.48 4.30 8.57
CA PRO A 116 0.92 4.54 8.91
C PRO A 116 1.33 3.99 10.28
N GLU A 117 0.48 4.14 11.31
CA GLU A 117 0.76 3.63 12.65
C GLU A 117 0.85 2.10 12.73
N VAL A 118 0.20 1.39 11.81
CA VAL A 118 0.26 -0.08 11.70
C VAL A 118 1.52 -0.49 10.94
N THR A 119 1.83 0.19 9.83
CA THR A 119 3.06 -0.08 9.08
C THR A 119 4.31 0.24 9.89
N ASP A 120 4.26 1.28 10.76
CA ASP A 120 5.39 1.66 11.61
C ASP A 120 5.67 0.65 12.74
N ALA A 121 4.67 -0.16 13.10
CA ALA A 121 4.79 -1.21 14.11
C ALA A 121 5.07 -2.60 13.52
N ALA A 122 5.25 -2.71 12.20
CA ALA A 122 5.46 -3.98 11.52
C ALA A 122 6.94 -4.35 11.40
N ASP A 123 7.23 -5.65 11.46
CA ASP A 123 8.57 -6.20 11.19
C ASP A 123 8.85 -6.27 9.68
N TYR A 124 7.80 -6.44 8.86
CA TYR A 124 7.91 -6.44 7.41
C TYR A 124 6.69 -5.78 6.77
N ILE A 125 6.94 -4.95 5.74
CA ILE A 125 5.91 -4.31 4.93
C ILE A 125 6.08 -4.75 3.49
N GLY A 126 5.03 -5.32 2.90
CA GLY A 126 5.11 -5.79 1.52
C GLY A 126 3.75 -6.04 0.88
N SER A 127 3.77 -6.22 -0.44
CA SER A 127 2.59 -6.69 -1.17
C SER A 127 2.16 -8.08 -0.71
N THR A 128 0.93 -8.49 -1.05
CA THR A 128 0.41 -9.84 -0.77
C THR A 128 1.42 -10.93 -1.13
N SER A 129 1.99 -10.88 -2.35
CA SER A 129 3.02 -11.85 -2.78
C SER A 129 4.34 -11.70 -2.01
N GLY A 130 4.70 -10.50 -1.60
CA GLY A 130 5.88 -10.23 -0.77
C GLY A 130 5.73 -10.82 0.63
N ILE A 131 4.58 -10.63 1.27
CA ILE A 131 4.25 -11.21 2.58
C ILE A 131 4.30 -12.74 2.50
N MET A 132 3.67 -13.33 1.49
CA MET A 132 3.70 -14.79 1.29
C MET A 132 5.13 -15.31 1.15
N LYS A 133 5.92 -14.67 0.30
CA LYS A 133 7.31 -15.05 0.08
C LYS A 133 8.12 -14.95 1.38
N TYR A 134 7.99 -13.84 2.10
CA TYR A 134 8.68 -13.64 3.38
C TYR A 134 8.34 -14.73 4.40
N ALA A 135 7.03 -15.04 4.57
CA ALA A 135 6.60 -16.09 5.48
C ALA A 135 7.14 -17.49 5.09
N MET A 136 7.17 -17.79 3.78
CA MET A 136 7.67 -19.07 3.27
C MET A 136 9.20 -19.24 3.41
N GLU A 137 9.95 -18.15 3.31
CA GLU A 137 11.43 -18.16 3.36
C GLU A 137 11.97 -17.91 4.78
N SER A 138 11.10 -17.56 5.75
CA SER A 138 11.49 -17.26 7.12
C SER A 138 11.62 -18.53 7.96
N ASP A 139 12.58 -18.53 8.90
CA ASP A 139 12.72 -19.58 9.91
C ASP A 139 11.73 -19.43 11.08
N HIS A 140 11.01 -18.31 11.15
CA HIS A 140 9.98 -18.07 12.18
C HIS A 140 8.76 -18.97 11.98
N LYS A 141 8.10 -19.32 13.09
CA LYS A 141 6.96 -20.27 13.10
C LYS A 141 5.60 -19.60 13.25
N GLU A 142 5.59 -18.35 13.71
CA GLU A 142 4.36 -17.60 13.92
C GLU A 142 4.42 -16.23 13.24
N PHE A 143 3.32 -15.86 12.59
CA PHE A 143 3.17 -14.58 11.90
C PHE A 143 1.82 -13.95 12.21
N ILE A 144 1.82 -12.65 12.48
CA ILE A 144 0.64 -11.80 12.52
C ILE A 144 0.56 -11.09 11.17
N ILE A 145 -0.50 -11.37 10.41
CA ILE A 145 -0.62 -10.87 9.03
C ILE A 145 -1.69 -9.79 8.95
N GLY A 146 -1.28 -8.53 8.72
CA GLY A 146 -2.14 -7.38 8.55
C GLY A 146 -2.47 -7.12 7.08
N THR A 147 -3.30 -7.98 6.49
CA THR A 147 -3.86 -7.83 5.15
C THR A 147 -5.20 -8.56 5.03
N GLU A 148 -5.72 -8.75 3.82
CA GLU A 148 -6.96 -9.47 3.59
C GLU A 148 -6.84 -10.96 3.94
N ILE A 149 -7.94 -11.57 4.38
CA ILE A 149 -7.93 -12.89 5.05
C ILE A 149 -7.54 -14.04 4.10
N SER A 150 -7.77 -13.93 2.80
CA SER A 150 -7.52 -15.05 1.87
C SER A 150 -6.04 -15.43 1.77
N ILE A 151 -5.14 -14.54 2.16
CA ILE A 151 -3.70 -14.84 2.21
C ILE A 151 -3.39 -15.96 3.20
N THR A 152 -4.12 -16.05 4.32
CA THR A 152 -3.92 -17.09 5.33
C THR A 152 -4.30 -18.47 4.79
N GLU A 153 -5.36 -18.55 4.01
CA GLU A 153 -5.76 -19.78 3.32
C GLU A 153 -4.68 -20.27 2.35
N HIS A 154 -4.11 -19.34 1.56
CA HIS A 154 -3.01 -19.68 0.66
C HIS A 154 -1.76 -20.14 1.40
N LEU A 155 -1.42 -19.52 2.53
CA LEU A 155 -0.27 -19.92 3.35
C LEU A 155 -0.45 -21.30 3.98
N GLN A 156 -1.66 -21.65 4.45
CA GLN A 156 -1.95 -22.98 4.99
C GLN A 156 -1.65 -24.12 4.02
N TYR A 157 -1.83 -23.89 2.71
CA TYR A 157 -1.52 -24.89 1.69
C TYR A 157 -0.03 -24.95 1.31
N LYS A 158 0.70 -23.84 1.46
CA LYS A 158 2.09 -23.72 1.01
C LYS A 158 3.12 -23.79 2.14
N CYS A 159 2.68 -23.54 3.37
CA CYS A 159 3.50 -23.56 4.57
C CYS A 159 2.76 -24.38 5.66
N PRO A 160 2.68 -25.72 5.53
CA PRO A 160 2.01 -26.59 6.51
C PRO A 160 2.76 -26.63 7.84
#